data_cd423b1f8cf267eda4099d73b33972f1
#
_entry.id   cd423b1f8cf267eda4099d73b33972f1
#
_cell.length_a   1.000
_cell.length_b   1.000
_cell.length_c   1.000
_cell.angle_alpha   90.00
_cell.angle_beta   90.00
_cell.angle_gamma   90.00
#
_symmetry.space_group_name_H-M   'P 1'
#
loop_
_entity.id
_entity.type
_entity.pdbx_description
1 polymer ?
#
loop_
_entity_poly.entity_id
_entity_poly.type
_entity_poly.pdbx_seq_one_letter_code
_entity_poly.pdbx_strand_id
1 'polypeptide(L)'
;VKPLRIILFAVLFSITNNFLFGQNEDVEELEVYLIDNYLKSEKEKILILSWMTNFPVKSKVEIEDIGTFNISDTLTDFHQAMIDLSHFKFTKSEYLFKIISELKDGNIVESEEYSFLVTSEEKSSIDSHTTSSVRPSSSYYIYNFALGISLWLLPSPALALENNRSKFAILKELPLVSIGSSSAYKTFPYIYFYIGYLHIPKGIVKNSFRFGSKYLYEIPTMRQFISFGLCGFTNFKGSNGLSGELGFTFFKILRTFEMTVSYSYNYIPSSKHKFHLFSIGLFTSSFSLNLNY
;
A
#
# COMPACT_ATOMS: atom_id res chain seq x y z
N VAL A 1 -17.76 -4.30 -34.68
CA VAL A 1 -17.03 -5.22 -33.75
C VAL A 1 -15.54 -5.36 -34.11
N LYS A 2 -15.16 -5.27 -35.41
CA LYS A 2 -13.74 -5.37 -35.84
C LYS A 2 -12.83 -4.19 -35.41
N PRO A 3 -13.23 -2.90 -35.46
CA PRO A 3 -12.31 -1.81 -35.13
C PRO A 3 -11.94 -1.75 -33.64
N LEU A 4 -12.87 -2.10 -32.74
CA LEU A 4 -12.61 -2.06 -31.28
C LEU A 4 -11.57 -3.09 -30.85
N ARG A 5 -11.53 -4.26 -31.51
CA ARG A 5 -10.51 -5.29 -31.21
C ARG A 5 -9.12 -4.85 -31.67
N ILE A 6 -9.02 -4.13 -32.79
CA ILE A 6 -7.76 -3.60 -33.30
C ILE A 6 -7.24 -2.49 -32.38
N ILE A 7 -8.12 -1.60 -31.91
CA ILE A 7 -7.74 -0.53 -30.98
C ILE A 7 -7.30 -1.12 -29.63
N LEU A 8 -8.00 -2.11 -29.11
CA LEU A 8 -7.64 -2.79 -27.84
C LEU A 8 -6.28 -3.50 -27.97
N PHE A 9 -6.03 -4.15 -29.13
CA PHE A 9 -4.77 -4.83 -29.40
C PHE A 9 -3.63 -3.83 -29.62
N ALA A 10 -3.86 -2.69 -30.27
CA ALA A 10 -2.89 -1.62 -30.46
C ALA A 10 -2.54 -0.93 -29.14
N VAL A 11 -3.50 -0.69 -28.26
CA VAL A 11 -3.27 -0.14 -26.92
C VAL A 11 -2.48 -1.13 -26.06
N LEU A 12 -2.85 -2.42 -26.06
CA LEU A 12 -2.08 -3.46 -25.36
C LEU A 12 -0.65 -3.58 -25.92
N PHE A 13 -0.47 -3.55 -27.23
CA PHE A 13 0.82 -3.64 -27.88
C PHE A 13 1.69 -2.40 -27.63
N SER A 14 1.09 -1.20 -27.60
CA SER A 14 1.81 0.04 -27.23
C SER A 14 2.27 0.03 -25.77
N ILE A 15 1.45 -0.52 -24.86
CA ILE A 15 1.79 -0.66 -23.44
C ILE A 15 2.96 -1.66 -23.29
N THR A 16 2.91 -2.80 -23.98
CA THR A 16 3.98 -3.81 -23.88
C THR A 16 5.31 -3.33 -24.47
N ASN A 17 5.30 -2.55 -25.56
CA ASN A 17 6.55 -2.02 -26.12
C ASN A 17 7.21 -0.94 -25.24
N ASN A 18 6.42 -0.08 -24.57
CA ASN A 18 6.99 0.86 -23.59
C ASN A 18 7.55 0.15 -22.33
N PHE A 19 7.03 -1.01 -21.99
CA PHE A 19 7.54 -1.82 -20.88
C PHE A 19 8.85 -2.56 -21.21
N LEU A 20 9.07 -2.92 -22.48
CA LEU A 20 10.26 -3.67 -22.92
C LEU A 20 11.51 -2.79 -23.14
N PHE A 21 11.34 -1.48 -23.32
CA PHE A 21 12.46 -0.56 -23.61
C PHE A 21 12.78 0.43 -22.48
N GLY A 22 12.07 0.34 -21.33
CA GLY A 22 12.27 1.22 -20.17
C GLY A 22 12.97 0.58 -18.98
N GLN A 23 13.56 -0.62 -19.13
CA GLN A 23 14.41 -1.19 -18.08
C GLN A 23 15.84 -0.63 -18.25
N ASN A 24 16.04 0.61 -17.80
CA ASN A 24 17.27 0.90 -17.12
C ASN A 24 17.23 0.00 -15.86
N GLU A 25 18.30 -0.74 -15.61
CA GLU A 25 18.56 -1.32 -14.30
C GLU A 25 18.63 -0.12 -13.32
N ASP A 26 17.47 0.33 -12.85
CA ASP A 26 17.40 1.19 -11.68
C ASP A 26 18.03 0.35 -10.57
N VAL A 27 19.23 0.70 -10.20
CA VAL A 27 19.87 0.20 -8.99
C VAL A 27 18.84 0.53 -7.88
N GLU A 28 18.18 -0.51 -7.37
CA GLU A 28 17.14 -0.34 -6.34
C GLU A 28 17.81 0.39 -5.17
N GLU A 29 17.49 1.66 -5.02
CA GLU A 29 18.04 2.50 -3.97
C GLU A 29 17.50 2.02 -2.63
N LEU A 30 18.38 1.95 -1.63
CA LEU A 30 17.97 1.58 -0.28
C LEU A 30 17.03 2.66 0.27
N GLU A 31 15.81 2.25 0.63
CA GLU A 31 14.84 3.12 1.28
C GLU A 31 14.75 2.80 2.77
N VAL A 32 14.79 3.83 3.61
CA VAL A 32 14.64 3.74 5.06
C VAL A 32 13.31 4.38 5.46
N TYR A 33 12.45 3.63 6.15
CA TYR A 33 11.15 4.07 6.63
C TYR A 33 11.16 4.18 8.14
N LEU A 34 11.34 5.39 8.68
CA LEU A 34 11.29 5.65 10.10
C LEU A 34 9.85 5.50 10.62
N ILE A 35 9.67 4.67 11.65
CA ILE A 35 8.38 4.38 12.28
C ILE A 35 8.23 5.18 13.57
N ASP A 36 9.20 5.05 14.48
CA ASP A 36 9.21 5.74 15.77
C ASP A 36 10.56 6.41 16.03
N ASN A 37 10.52 7.61 16.62
CA ASN A 37 11.69 8.35 17.07
C ASN A 37 11.31 9.27 18.24
N TYR A 38 11.51 8.83 19.45
CA TYR A 38 11.18 9.64 20.63
C TYR A 38 12.08 9.33 21.84
N LEU A 39 12.29 10.33 22.68
CA LEU A 39 12.94 10.16 23.97
C LEU A 39 11.89 9.73 24.99
N LYS A 40 12.05 8.55 25.59
CA LYS A 40 11.06 7.93 26.49
C LYS A 40 10.79 8.75 27.76
N SER A 41 11.84 9.29 28.37
CA SER A 41 11.72 10.10 29.60
C SER A 41 13.00 10.91 29.79
N GLU A 42 12.88 12.13 30.30
CA GLU A 42 14.05 12.92 30.70
C GLU A 42 14.87 12.28 31.82
N LYS A 43 14.21 11.52 32.71
CA LYS A 43 14.92 10.83 33.80
C LYS A 43 15.69 9.63 33.29
N GLU A 44 15.11 8.84 32.39
CA GLU A 44 15.75 7.65 31.85
C GLU A 44 16.63 7.97 30.65
N LYS A 45 16.34 9.05 29.90
CA LYS A 45 17.06 9.47 28.69
C LYS A 45 17.30 8.33 27.70
N ILE A 46 16.28 7.51 27.46
CA ILE A 46 16.33 6.41 26.52
C ILE A 46 15.71 6.86 25.20
N LEU A 47 16.52 6.95 24.15
CA LEU A 47 16.03 7.21 22.80
C LEU A 47 15.50 5.89 22.20
N ILE A 48 14.24 5.88 21.82
CA ILE A 48 13.59 4.76 21.16
C ILE A 48 13.48 5.10 19.68
N LEU A 49 14.02 4.21 18.84
CA LEU A 49 13.95 4.30 17.39
C LEU A 49 13.42 2.98 16.83
N SER A 50 12.54 3.04 15.86
CA SER A 50 12.18 1.90 15.04
C SER A 50 12.03 2.29 13.57
N TRP A 51 12.53 1.45 12.67
CA TRP A 51 12.46 1.68 11.23
C TRP A 51 12.47 0.38 10.45
N MET A 52 12.04 0.48 9.21
CA MET A 52 12.11 -0.60 8.22
C MET A 52 12.96 -0.19 7.04
N THR A 53 13.54 -1.16 6.37
CA THR A 53 14.27 -1.00 5.12
C THR A 53 13.68 -1.90 4.05
N ASN A 54 13.77 -1.50 2.78
CA ASN A 54 13.29 -2.32 1.66
C ASN A 54 14.17 -3.55 1.37
N PHE A 55 15.38 -3.60 1.95
CA PHE A 55 16.31 -4.74 1.90
C PHE A 55 16.82 -5.07 3.29
N PRO A 56 17.17 -6.34 3.57
CA PRO A 56 17.86 -6.69 4.80
C PRO A 56 19.25 -6.05 4.85
N VAL A 57 19.50 -5.27 5.91
CA VAL A 57 20.75 -4.54 6.13
C VAL A 57 21.26 -4.74 7.56
N LYS A 58 22.53 -4.50 7.80
CA LYS A 58 23.06 -4.19 9.14
C LYS A 58 22.89 -2.69 9.34
N SER A 59 22.62 -2.26 10.58
CA SER A 59 22.33 -0.86 10.82
C SER A 59 23.07 -0.28 12.02
N LYS A 60 23.49 0.97 11.84
CA LYS A 60 24.02 1.85 12.88
C LYS A 60 23.20 3.13 12.90
N VAL A 61 23.19 3.80 14.03
CA VAL A 61 22.60 5.15 14.17
C VAL A 61 23.70 6.10 14.59
N GLU A 62 23.88 7.16 13.83
CA GLU A 62 24.79 8.25 14.16
C GLU A 62 23.96 9.45 14.63
N ILE A 63 24.25 9.93 15.85
CA ILE A 63 23.57 11.08 16.44
C ILE A 63 24.57 12.23 16.53
N GLU A 64 24.19 13.39 16.01
CA GLU A 64 25.00 14.62 16.02
C GLU A 64 25.46 14.95 17.46
N ASP A 65 26.74 15.27 17.61
CA ASP A 65 27.38 15.61 18.89
C ASP A 65 27.38 14.50 19.98
N ILE A 66 26.80 13.31 19.68
CA ILE A 66 26.72 12.22 20.67
C ILE A 66 27.57 11.03 20.26
N GLY A 67 27.49 10.60 18.99
CA GLY A 67 28.26 9.49 18.45
C GLY A 67 27.45 8.44 17.71
N THR A 68 28.13 7.33 17.39
CA THR A 68 27.57 6.24 16.57
C THR A 68 27.26 5.03 17.44
N PHE A 69 26.06 4.47 17.27
CA PHE A 69 25.56 3.30 17.98
C PHE A 69 25.32 2.15 17.00
N ASN A 70 25.88 0.99 17.30
CA ASN A 70 25.64 -0.22 16.53
C ASN A 70 24.30 -0.82 16.96
N ILE A 71 23.37 -1.04 16.01
CA ILE A 71 22.01 -1.51 16.30
C ILE A 71 21.82 -2.96 15.90
N SER A 72 22.31 -3.34 14.72
CA SER A 72 22.18 -4.70 14.22
C SER A 72 23.44 -5.12 13.45
N ASP A 73 24.07 -6.20 13.91
CA ASP A 73 25.19 -6.86 13.22
C ASP A 73 24.69 -7.94 12.24
N THR A 74 23.40 -8.27 12.27
CA THR A 74 22.75 -9.22 11.39
C THR A 74 21.92 -8.50 10.34
N LEU A 75 21.85 -9.08 9.15
CA LEU A 75 21.00 -8.58 8.09
C LEU A 75 19.52 -8.74 8.48
N THR A 76 18.82 -7.64 8.65
CA THR A 76 17.38 -7.58 8.94
C THR A 76 16.79 -6.35 8.25
N ASP A 77 15.51 -6.37 8.00
CA ASP A 77 14.75 -5.29 7.40
C ASP A 77 13.87 -4.53 8.39
N PHE A 78 13.71 -5.08 9.60
CA PHE A 78 13.09 -4.40 10.73
C PHE A 78 14.11 -4.19 11.83
N HIS A 79 14.24 -2.94 12.26
CA HIS A 79 15.19 -2.50 13.26
C HIS A 79 14.49 -1.80 14.40
N GLN A 80 14.93 -2.11 15.61
CA GLN A 80 14.50 -1.43 16.82
C GLN A 80 15.70 -1.14 17.68
N ALA A 81 15.84 0.10 18.14
CA ALA A 81 16.92 0.55 19.00
C ALA A 81 16.38 1.19 20.27
N MET A 82 17.03 0.87 21.38
CA MET A 82 16.88 1.53 22.67
C MET A 82 18.26 2.05 23.08
N ILE A 83 18.53 3.33 22.80
CA ILE A 83 19.84 3.95 23.03
C ILE A 83 19.78 4.67 24.36
N ASP A 84 20.60 4.24 25.30
CA ASP A 84 20.76 4.90 26.61
C ASP A 84 21.64 6.13 26.49
N LEU A 85 21.02 7.30 26.63
CA LEU A 85 21.66 8.61 26.62
C LEU A 85 21.76 9.23 28.05
N SER A 86 21.59 8.42 29.10
CA SER A 86 21.58 8.90 30.50
C SER A 86 22.87 9.63 30.89
N HIS A 87 24.01 9.25 30.32
CA HIS A 87 25.30 9.86 30.54
C HIS A 87 25.53 11.14 29.72
N PHE A 88 24.63 11.43 28.77
CA PHE A 88 24.76 12.59 27.93
C PHE A 88 24.03 13.80 28.51
N LYS A 89 24.68 14.97 28.48
CA LYS A 89 24.11 16.23 28.94
C LYS A 89 23.59 16.98 27.73
N PHE A 90 22.26 16.96 27.54
CA PHE A 90 21.63 17.70 26.46
C PHE A 90 21.81 19.21 26.62
N THR A 91 22.28 19.85 25.57
CA THR A 91 22.52 21.31 25.49
C THR A 91 21.55 21.97 24.49
N LYS A 92 20.96 21.18 23.60
CA LYS A 92 19.99 21.60 22.57
C LYS A 92 18.62 21.00 22.88
N SER A 93 17.56 21.60 22.38
CA SER A 93 16.20 21.05 22.44
C SER A 93 15.91 20.05 21.33
N GLU A 94 16.75 19.97 20.30
CA GLU A 94 16.62 19.09 19.16
C GLU A 94 18.00 18.57 18.76
N TYR A 95 18.07 17.29 18.46
CA TYR A 95 19.25 16.59 17.96
C TYR A 95 18.95 15.88 16.67
N LEU A 96 19.89 15.98 15.72
CA LEU A 96 19.80 15.30 14.43
C LEU A 96 20.42 13.91 14.51
N PHE A 97 19.90 12.98 13.72
CA PHE A 97 20.50 11.66 13.57
C PHE A 97 20.31 11.12 12.17
N LYS A 98 21.19 10.20 11.77
CA LYS A 98 21.15 9.45 10.54
C LYS A 98 21.17 7.95 10.83
N ILE A 99 20.55 7.19 9.94
CA ILE A 99 20.62 5.73 9.92
C ILE A 99 21.63 5.33 8.85
N ILE A 100 22.67 4.61 9.25
CA ILE A 100 23.72 4.10 8.38
C ILE A 100 23.44 2.62 8.17
N SER A 101 23.20 2.21 6.94
CA SER A 101 22.84 0.86 6.55
C SER A 101 23.92 0.22 5.71
N GLU A 102 24.38 -0.98 6.09
CA GLU A 102 25.34 -1.80 5.34
C GLU A 102 24.59 -2.95 4.65
N LEU A 103 24.60 -2.94 3.33
CA LEU A 103 24.01 -3.98 2.50
C LEU A 103 24.86 -5.27 2.52
N LYS A 104 24.29 -6.36 2.02
CA LYS A 104 24.96 -7.68 1.96
C LYS A 104 26.27 -7.67 1.16
N ASP A 105 26.37 -6.80 0.16
CA ASP A 105 27.56 -6.62 -0.70
C ASP A 105 28.64 -5.72 -0.07
N GLY A 106 28.38 -5.19 1.14
CA GLY A 106 29.27 -4.28 1.87
C GLY A 106 29.09 -2.81 1.50
N ASN A 107 28.18 -2.46 0.61
CA ASN A 107 27.87 -1.08 0.31
C ASN A 107 27.20 -0.40 1.51
N ILE A 108 27.62 0.83 1.81
CA ILE A 108 27.10 1.64 2.91
C ILE A 108 26.21 2.74 2.32
N VAL A 109 25.01 2.86 2.85
CA VAL A 109 24.02 3.89 2.46
C VAL A 109 23.59 4.63 3.71
N GLU A 110 23.61 5.96 3.66
CA GLU A 110 23.09 6.84 4.71
C GLU A 110 21.66 7.25 4.38
N SER A 111 20.81 7.31 5.41
CA SER A 111 19.46 7.87 5.27
C SER A 111 19.49 9.39 5.17
N GLU A 112 18.35 10.00 4.90
CA GLU A 112 18.12 11.41 5.20
C GLU A 112 18.31 11.70 6.70
N GLU A 113 18.47 12.98 7.06
CA GLU A 113 18.57 13.43 8.44
C GLU A 113 17.19 13.43 9.10
N TYR A 114 17.11 12.80 10.26
CA TYR A 114 15.96 12.82 11.16
C TYR A 114 16.28 13.61 12.42
N SER A 115 15.25 13.99 13.19
CA SER A 115 15.45 14.66 14.47
C SER A 115 14.60 14.08 15.59
N PHE A 116 15.07 14.21 16.83
CA PHE A 116 14.26 13.97 18.02
C PHE A 116 14.34 15.17 18.98
N LEU A 117 13.25 15.38 19.72
CA LEU A 117 13.11 16.49 20.64
C LEU A 117 13.46 16.05 22.07
N VAL A 118 14.20 16.92 22.77
CA VAL A 118 14.47 16.83 24.20
C VAL A 118 13.54 17.84 24.89
N THR A 119 12.49 17.35 25.56
CA THR A 119 11.51 18.18 26.24
C THR A 119 11.95 18.43 27.66
N SER A 120 12.26 19.67 28.08
CA SER A 120 12.54 20.00 29.45
C SER A 120 11.23 20.21 30.23
N GLU A 121 11.03 19.48 31.33
CA GLU A 121 9.85 19.59 32.20
C GLU A 121 9.73 20.95 32.92
N GLU A 122 10.64 21.91 32.75
CA GLU A 122 10.64 23.20 33.49
C GLU A 122 9.91 24.34 32.80
N LYS A 123 9.10 24.11 31.75
CA LYS A 123 8.24 25.18 31.18
C LYS A 123 6.78 24.77 31.08
N SER A 124 6.17 24.50 32.21
CA SER A 124 4.73 24.69 32.35
C SER A 124 4.47 26.14 32.74
N SER A 125 4.32 27.00 31.79
CA SER A 125 3.46 28.16 31.69
C SER A 125 4.05 29.18 30.70
N ILE A 126 3.20 29.57 29.75
CA ILE A 126 3.31 30.78 28.91
C ILE A 126 4.37 30.71 27.79
N ASP A 127 3.88 30.51 26.64
CA ASP A 127 3.80 31.25 25.40
C ASP A 127 3.80 30.34 24.17
N SER A 128 2.60 30.24 23.63
CA SER A 128 2.38 29.90 22.23
C SER A 128 2.98 31.00 21.37
N HIS A 129 4.18 30.82 20.83
CA HIS A 129 4.58 31.43 19.55
C HIS A 129 5.91 30.89 19.05
N THR A 130 5.83 30.27 17.89
CA THR A 130 6.85 30.22 16.83
C THR A 130 8.16 29.50 17.15
N THR A 131 8.19 28.22 16.83
CA THR A 131 9.34 27.66 16.12
C THR A 131 8.82 26.55 15.18
N SER A 132 9.05 26.74 13.91
CA SER A 132 8.62 25.86 12.83
C SER A 132 9.48 24.59 12.80
N SER A 133 9.21 23.68 13.72
CA SER A 133 9.35 22.28 13.37
C SER A 133 8.22 22.01 12.40
N VAL A 134 8.51 21.64 11.18
CA VAL A 134 7.52 21.19 10.21
C VAL A 134 6.97 19.86 10.73
N ARG A 135 6.20 19.91 11.82
CA ARG A 135 5.14 18.93 12.02
C ARG A 135 4.22 19.16 10.83
N PRO A 136 4.06 18.18 9.93
CA PRO A 136 3.03 18.34 8.94
C PRO A 136 1.76 18.69 9.72
N SER A 137 1.17 19.85 9.43
CA SER A 137 0.05 20.39 10.19
C SER A 137 -1.00 19.28 10.32
N SER A 138 -1.75 19.26 11.40
CA SER A 138 -2.85 18.26 11.54
C SER A 138 -3.77 18.29 10.32
N SER A 139 -3.87 19.41 9.62
CA SER A 139 -4.54 19.53 8.32
C SER A 139 -3.88 18.70 7.22
N TYR A 140 -2.56 18.50 7.22
CA TYR A 140 -1.89 17.64 6.23
C TYR A 140 -2.26 16.16 6.43
N TYR A 141 -2.30 15.68 7.67
CA TYR A 141 -2.77 14.32 7.98
C TYR A 141 -4.25 14.14 7.65
N ILE A 142 -5.08 15.12 8.00
CA ILE A 142 -6.52 15.11 7.69
C ILE A 142 -6.72 15.11 6.18
N TYR A 143 -5.97 15.93 5.44
CA TYR A 143 -6.05 15.99 3.98
C TYR A 143 -5.65 14.66 3.33
N ASN A 144 -4.51 14.07 3.72
CA ASN A 144 -4.04 12.79 3.19
C ASN A 144 -4.98 11.65 3.55
N PHE A 145 -5.53 11.64 4.76
CA PHE A 145 -6.53 10.66 5.19
C PHE A 145 -7.83 10.81 4.39
N ALA A 146 -8.32 12.03 4.22
CA ALA A 146 -9.51 12.31 3.42
C ALA A 146 -9.31 11.95 1.94
N LEU A 147 -8.13 12.26 1.37
CA LEU A 147 -7.74 11.85 0.02
C LEU A 147 -7.70 10.32 -0.11
N GLY A 148 -7.08 9.65 0.86
CA GLY A 148 -7.00 8.19 0.92
C GLY A 148 -8.38 7.54 0.95
N ILE A 149 -9.29 8.01 1.82
CA ILE A 149 -10.67 7.52 1.87
C ILE A 149 -11.41 7.81 0.56
N SER A 150 -11.23 9.00 -0.02
CA SER A 150 -11.88 9.37 -1.27
C SER A 150 -11.46 8.45 -2.42
N LEU A 151 -10.17 8.15 -2.53
CA LEU A 151 -9.63 7.21 -3.52
C LEU A 151 -10.09 5.77 -3.23
N TRP A 152 -10.12 5.38 -1.95
CA TRP A 152 -10.61 4.06 -1.56
C TRP A 152 -12.09 3.86 -1.89
N LEU A 153 -12.92 4.89 -1.78
CA LEU A 153 -14.34 4.86 -2.13
C LEU A 153 -14.60 5.05 -3.63
N LEU A 154 -13.61 5.47 -4.42
CA LEU A 154 -13.77 5.71 -5.84
C LEU A 154 -14.24 4.43 -6.55
N PRO A 155 -15.37 4.47 -7.26
CA PRO A 155 -15.85 3.31 -8.00
C PRO A 155 -14.99 3.07 -9.25
N SER A 156 -14.84 1.80 -9.58
CA SER A 156 -14.10 1.34 -10.77
C SER A 156 -15.01 1.37 -12.01
N PRO A 157 -14.64 2.09 -13.06
CA PRO A 157 -15.32 1.97 -14.34
C PRO A 157 -15.16 0.56 -14.89
N ALA A 158 -16.22 0.04 -15.50
CA ALA A 158 -16.24 -1.30 -16.03
C ALA A 158 -17.01 -1.38 -17.35
N LEU A 159 -16.69 -2.42 -18.12
CA LEU A 159 -17.36 -2.77 -19.37
C LEU A 159 -17.98 -4.17 -19.23
N ALA A 160 -19.30 -4.24 -19.24
CA ALA A 160 -20.02 -5.50 -19.24
C ALA A 160 -20.31 -5.93 -20.68
N LEU A 161 -19.92 -7.15 -21.05
CA LEU A 161 -20.27 -7.78 -22.33
C LEU A 161 -21.38 -8.80 -22.10
N GLU A 162 -22.58 -8.46 -22.56
CA GLU A 162 -23.78 -9.22 -22.36
C GLU A 162 -24.51 -9.37 -23.71
N ASN A 163 -24.81 -10.60 -24.13
CA ASN A 163 -25.47 -10.89 -25.41
C ASN A 163 -24.80 -10.19 -26.61
N ASN A 164 -23.47 -10.26 -26.70
CA ASN A 164 -22.67 -9.59 -27.74
C ASN A 164 -22.76 -8.05 -27.78
N ARG A 165 -23.33 -7.42 -26.74
CA ARG A 165 -23.37 -5.97 -26.59
C ARG A 165 -22.51 -5.51 -25.44
N SER A 166 -21.76 -4.47 -25.65
CA SER A 166 -20.98 -3.81 -24.59
C SER A 166 -21.89 -2.78 -23.88
N LYS A 167 -21.82 -2.78 -22.55
CA LYS A 167 -22.55 -1.88 -21.68
C LYS A 167 -21.59 -1.29 -20.67
N PHE A 168 -21.68 0.01 -20.43
CA PHE A 168 -20.95 0.63 -19.34
C PHE A 168 -21.47 0.11 -18.01
N ALA A 169 -20.58 -0.10 -17.09
CA ALA A 169 -20.86 -0.55 -15.74
C ALA A 169 -19.98 0.18 -14.72
N ILE A 170 -20.39 0.17 -13.48
CA ILE A 170 -19.63 0.68 -12.34
C ILE A 170 -19.51 -0.44 -11.33
N LEU A 171 -18.28 -0.76 -10.95
CA LEU A 171 -17.98 -1.76 -9.95
C LEU A 171 -17.30 -1.08 -8.76
N LYS A 172 -17.70 -1.44 -7.54
CA LYS A 172 -16.93 -1.11 -6.33
C LYS A 172 -16.71 -2.37 -5.53
N GLU A 173 -15.44 -2.63 -5.19
CA GLU A 173 -15.03 -3.68 -4.27
C GLU A 173 -14.37 -3.05 -3.05
N LEU A 174 -14.72 -3.56 -1.87
CA LEU A 174 -14.17 -3.12 -0.60
C LEU A 174 -13.58 -4.34 0.11
N PRO A 175 -12.25 -4.46 0.21
CA PRO A 175 -11.62 -5.48 1.04
C PRO A 175 -12.04 -5.30 2.50
N LEU A 176 -12.52 -6.37 3.13
CA LEU A 176 -12.94 -6.36 4.54
C LEU A 176 -11.89 -6.99 5.44
N VAL A 177 -11.43 -8.16 5.06
CA VAL A 177 -10.47 -8.97 5.83
C VAL A 177 -9.38 -9.43 4.89
N SER A 178 -8.13 -9.27 5.31
CA SER A 178 -6.94 -9.73 4.61
C SER A 178 -6.19 -10.70 5.50
N ILE A 179 -5.67 -11.78 4.92
CA ILE A 179 -4.93 -12.83 5.62
C ILE A 179 -3.52 -12.93 5.04
N GLY A 180 -2.53 -13.03 5.93
CA GLY A 180 -1.14 -13.15 5.54
C GLY A 180 -0.57 -11.87 5.01
N SER A 181 -0.79 -10.76 5.73
CA SER A 181 -0.24 -9.47 5.36
C SER A 181 1.29 -9.45 5.49
N SER A 182 1.84 -8.52 4.78
CA SER A 182 3.25 -8.19 4.62
C SER A 182 4.16 -8.62 5.77
N SER A 183 4.96 -9.63 5.51
CA SER A 183 6.29 -9.69 6.11
C SER A 183 7.22 -8.82 5.26
N ALA A 184 8.42 -8.56 5.72
CA ALA A 184 9.47 -7.86 5.01
C ALA A 184 9.70 -8.32 3.56
N TYR A 185 9.21 -9.47 3.20
CA TYR A 185 9.33 -10.09 1.88
C TYR A 185 8.04 -10.08 1.05
N LYS A 186 6.92 -9.54 1.59
CA LYS A 186 5.61 -9.57 0.92
C LYS A 186 4.84 -8.28 1.12
N THR A 187 4.58 -7.64 0.02
CA THR A 187 3.85 -6.36 -0.02
C THR A 187 2.33 -6.56 0.05
N PHE A 188 1.84 -7.78 -0.25
CA PHE A 188 0.41 -8.04 -0.40
C PHE A 188 -0.06 -9.20 0.47
N PRO A 189 -1.32 -9.17 0.95
CA PRO A 189 -1.93 -10.31 1.62
C PRO A 189 -2.05 -11.50 0.65
N TYR A 190 -2.01 -12.73 1.16
CA TYR A 190 -2.24 -13.92 0.34
C TYR A 190 -3.68 -14.01 -0.15
N ILE A 191 -4.61 -13.73 0.76
CA ILE A 191 -6.05 -13.82 0.51
C ILE A 191 -6.73 -12.61 1.11
N TYR A 192 -7.69 -12.07 0.41
CA TYR A 192 -8.62 -11.13 1.01
C TYR A 192 -10.07 -11.48 0.68
N PHE A 193 -10.94 -11.18 1.64
CA PHE A 193 -12.38 -11.26 1.50
C PHE A 193 -12.93 -9.86 1.25
N TYR A 194 -13.88 -9.76 0.36
CA TYR A 194 -14.44 -8.48 -0.04
C TYR A 194 -15.95 -8.53 -0.16
N ILE A 195 -16.54 -7.36 -0.02
CA ILE A 195 -17.89 -7.06 -0.47
C ILE A 195 -17.80 -6.11 -1.67
N GLY A 196 -18.79 -6.16 -2.54
CA GLY A 196 -18.81 -5.31 -3.72
C GLY A 196 -20.22 -4.98 -4.18
N TYR A 197 -20.29 -3.96 -5.01
CA TYR A 197 -21.49 -3.53 -5.67
C TYR A 197 -21.22 -3.29 -7.16
N LEU A 198 -22.04 -3.90 -8.01
CA LEU A 198 -21.99 -3.77 -9.46
C LEU A 198 -23.27 -3.13 -9.95
N HIS A 199 -23.14 -2.06 -10.72
CA HIS A 199 -24.23 -1.37 -11.40
C HIS A 199 -24.03 -1.41 -12.92
N ILE A 200 -25.01 -1.99 -13.64
CA ILE A 200 -25.04 -2.04 -15.11
C ILE A 200 -26.35 -1.36 -15.54
N PRO A 201 -26.38 -0.06 -15.90
CA PRO A 201 -27.61 0.71 -16.15
C PRO A 201 -28.56 0.05 -17.12
N LYS A 202 -28.04 -0.61 -18.16
CA LYS A 202 -28.78 -1.29 -19.22
C LYS A 202 -28.61 -2.81 -19.20
N GLY A 203 -28.16 -3.38 -18.05
CA GLY A 203 -27.97 -4.81 -17.86
C GLY A 203 -29.28 -5.56 -17.58
N ILE A 204 -29.29 -6.88 -17.80
CA ILE A 204 -30.38 -7.77 -17.35
C ILE A 204 -30.42 -7.74 -15.83
N VAL A 205 -29.25 -7.77 -15.16
CA VAL A 205 -29.12 -7.51 -13.74
C VAL A 205 -28.57 -6.10 -13.57
N LYS A 206 -29.46 -5.15 -13.29
CA LYS A 206 -29.08 -3.75 -13.17
C LYS A 206 -28.20 -3.48 -11.96
N ASN A 207 -28.50 -4.07 -10.82
CA ASN A 207 -27.77 -3.90 -9.56
C ASN A 207 -27.49 -5.26 -8.97
N SER A 208 -26.28 -5.49 -8.50
CA SER A 208 -25.94 -6.70 -7.75
C SER A 208 -24.98 -6.39 -6.63
N PHE A 209 -25.25 -6.99 -5.49
CA PHE A 209 -24.33 -7.07 -4.37
C PHE A 209 -23.43 -8.29 -4.57
N ARG A 210 -22.15 -8.15 -4.30
CA ARG A 210 -21.11 -9.16 -4.51
C ARG A 210 -20.40 -9.45 -3.20
N PHE A 211 -20.03 -10.70 -2.99
CA PHE A 211 -19.19 -11.10 -1.89
C PHE A 211 -18.27 -12.25 -2.36
N GLY A 212 -17.03 -12.18 -2.01
CA GLY A 212 -16.07 -13.14 -2.52
C GLY A 212 -14.73 -13.10 -1.81
N SER A 213 -13.83 -13.91 -2.34
CA SER A 213 -12.43 -13.92 -1.93
C SER A 213 -11.53 -13.90 -3.14
N LYS A 214 -10.35 -13.30 -2.99
CA LYS A 214 -9.29 -13.31 -3.99
C LYS A 214 -7.98 -13.77 -3.36
N TYR A 215 -7.31 -14.68 -4.03
CA TYR A 215 -5.94 -15.08 -3.76
C TYR A 215 -5.02 -14.18 -4.57
N LEU A 216 -3.97 -13.62 -3.96
CA LEU A 216 -2.98 -12.78 -4.59
C LEU A 216 -1.67 -13.56 -4.76
N TYR A 217 -1.23 -13.69 -5.99
CA TYR A 217 0.07 -14.24 -6.33
C TYR A 217 1.01 -13.09 -6.69
N GLU A 218 1.95 -12.79 -5.80
CA GLU A 218 2.94 -11.75 -6.01
C GLU A 218 3.98 -12.20 -7.02
N ILE A 219 4.34 -11.30 -7.96
CA ILE A 219 5.42 -11.49 -8.91
C ILE A 219 6.64 -10.77 -8.34
N PRO A 220 7.63 -11.49 -7.79
CA PRO A 220 8.72 -10.87 -7.02
C PRO A 220 9.53 -9.84 -7.79
N THR A 221 9.78 -10.10 -9.08
CA THR A 221 10.56 -9.23 -9.97
C THR A 221 9.89 -7.90 -10.30
N MET A 222 8.55 -7.83 -10.20
CA MET A 222 7.78 -6.66 -10.61
C MET A 222 7.11 -5.96 -9.42
N ARG A 223 7.16 -6.55 -8.22
CA ARG A 223 6.39 -6.11 -7.05
C ARG A 223 4.92 -5.84 -7.38
N GLN A 224 4.37 -6.66 -8.27
CA GLN A 224 2.98 -6.65 -8.73
C GLN A 224 2.35 -7.99 -8.38
N PHE A 225 1.04 -8.08 -8.48
CA PHE A 225 0.36 -9.35 -8.24
C PHE A 225 -0.63 -9.71 -9.35
N ILE A 226 -0.85 -11.01 -9.51
CA ILE A 226 -1.99 -11.58 -10.23
C ILE A 226 -2.99 -12.03 -9.16
N SER A 227 -4.26 -11.75 -9.35
CA SER A 227 -5.32 -12.19 -8.44
C SER A 227 -6.25 -13.20 -9.10
N PHE A 228 -6.63 -14.22 -8.34
CA PHE A 228 -7.60 -15.23 -8.71
C PHE A 228 -8.74 -15.19 -7.69
N GLY A 229 -9.97 -14.99 -8.13
CA GLY A 229 -11.10 -14.82 -7.24
C GLY A 229 -12.31 -15.65 -7.57
N LEU A 230 -13.08 -15.95 -6.54
CA LEU A 230 -14.42 -16.49 -6.63
C LEU A 230 -15.39 -15.58 -5.89
N CYS A 231 -16.54 -15.34 -6.49
CA CYS A 231 -17.53 -14.42 -5.98
C CYS A 231 -18.94 -14.97 -6.17
N GLY A 232 -19.74 -14.87 -5.12
CA GLY A 232 -21.18 -14.96 -5.19
C GLY A 232 -21.80 -13.58 -5.37
N PHE A 233 -22.87 -13.45 -6.13
CA PHE A 233 -23.59 -12.20 -6.24
C PHE A 233 -25.10 -12.38 -6.25
N THR A 234 -25.82 -11.35 -5.81
CA THR A 234 -27.28 -11.35 -5.74
C THR A 234 -27.83 -9.95 -6.01
N ASN A 235 -29.02 -9.89 -6.64
CA ASN A 235 -29.78 -8.66 -6.77
C ASN A 235 -30.91 -8.56 -5.73
N PHE A 236 -31.01 -9.51 -4.79
CA PHE A 236 -32.08 -9.66 -3.80
C PHE A 236 -33.52 -9.75 -4.41
N LYS A 237 -33.63 -9.95 -5.73
CA LYS A 237 -34.88 -10.07 -6.48
C LYS A 237 -34.96 -11.38 -7.29
N GLY A 238 -34.20 -12.40 -6.82
CA GLY A 238 -34.18 -13.73 -7.41
C GLY A 238 -33.07 -14.00 -8.42
N SER A 239 -32.24 -13.01 -8.79
CA SER A 239 -31.07 -13.26 -9.65
C SER A 239 -29.84 -13.47 -8.76
N ASN A 240 -29.53 -14.72 -8.48
CA ASN A 240 -28.33 -15.12 -7.76
C ASN A 240 -27.35 -15.75 -8.74
N GLY A 241 -26.07 -15.48 -8.60
CA GLY A 241 -25.06 -15.99 -9.52
C GLY A 241 -23.71 -16.22 -8.86
N LEU A 242 -22.83 -16.83 -9.66
CA LEU A 242 -21.43 -17.06 -9.31
C LEU A 242 -20.53 -16.39 -10.35
N SER A 243 -19.35 -16.00 -9.91
CA SER A 243 -18.35 -15.35 -10.74
C SER A 243 -16.97 -15.92 -10.47
N GLY A 244 -16.23 -16.21 -11.54
CA GLY A 244 -14.78 -16.41 -11.48
C GLY A 244 -14.08 -15.13 -11.91
N GLU A 245 -13.04 -14.73 -11.21
CA GLU A 245 -12.35 -13.47 -11.38
C GLU A 245 -10.86 -13.66 -11.59
N LEU A 246 -10.28 -12.85 -12.47
CA LEU A 246 -8.85 -12.76 -12.72
C LEU A 246 -8.46 -11.29 -12.72
N GLY A 247 -7.41 -10.92 -11.99
CA GLY A 247 -6.92 -9.55 -11.94
C GLY A 247 -5.41 -9.47 -12.10
N PHE A 248 -4.96 -8.30 -12.49
CA PHE A 248 -3.54 -7.96 -12.61
C PHE A 248 -3.32 -6.52 -12.16
N THR A 249 -2.23 -6.27 -11.42
CA THR A 249 -1.79 -4.92 -11.06
C THR A 249 -0.75 -4.40 -12.02
N PHE A 250 -0.78 -3.10 -12.28
CA PHE A 250 0.17 -2.45 -13.20
C PHE A 250 1.18 -1.59 -12.46
N PHE A 251 0.73 -0.69 -11.58
CA PHE A 251 1.59 0.25 -10.86
C PHE A 251 0.92 0.76 -9.59
N LYS A 252 1.74 1.32 -8.69
CA LYS A 252 1.30 1.96 -7.45
C LYS A 252 1.00 3.43 -7.65
N ILE A 253 -0.08 3.90 -7.02
CA ILE A 253 -0.44 5.32 -6.92
C ILE A 253 -0.32 5.72 -5.46
N LEU A 254 0.40 6.83 -5.18
CA LEU A 254 0.61 7.36 -3.82
C LEU A 254 1.16 6.30 -2.84
N ARG A 255 1.97 5.35 -3.34
CA ARG A 255 2.59 4.25 -2.57
C ARG A 255 1.59 3.33 -1.82
N THR A 256 0.29 3.61 -1.87
CA THR A 256 -0.77 2.91 -1.10
C THR A 256 -1.78 2.19 -1.98
N PHE A 257 -2.05 2.72 -3.17
CA PHE A 257 -3.07 2.19 -4.05
C PHE A 257 -2.45 1.48 -5.25
N GLU A 258 -2.88 0.26 -5.49
CA GLU A 258 -2.52 -0.50 -6.67
C GLU A 258 -3.55 -0.27 -7.78
N MET A 259 -3.12 0.16 -8.95
CA MET A 259 -3.99 0.19 -10.12
C MET A 259 -4.15 -1.22 -10.68
N THR A 260 -5.39 -1.70 -10.72
CA THR A 260 -5.72 -3.06 -11.12
C THR A 260 -6.61 -3.06 -12.35
N VAL A 261 -6.36 -4.03 -13.24
CA VAL A 261 -7.32 -4.43 -14.27
C VAL A 261 -7.86 -5.80 -13.90
N SER A 262 -9.16 -5.97 -13.98
CA SER A 262 -9.77 -7.26 -13.70
C SER A 262 -10.73 -7.69 -14.80
N TYR A 263 -10.81 -9.00 -14.95
CA TYR A 263 -11.80 -9.70 -15.77
C TYR A 263 -12.61 -10.61 -14.88
N SER A 264 -13.94 -10.66 -15.08
CA SER A 264 -14.77 -11.65 -14.44
C SER A 264 -15.76 -12.29 -15.39
N TYR A 265 -15.93 -13.59 -15.25
CA TYR A 265 -16.97 -14.37 -15.89
C TYR A 265 -18.09 -14.61 -14.89
N ASN A 266 -19.30 -14.14 -15.22
CA ASN A 266 -20.46 -14.15 -14.35
C ASN A 266 -21.54 -15.07 -14.92
N TYR A 267 -22.10 -15.94 -14.07
CA TYR A 267 -23.13 -16.90 -14.45
C TYR A 267 -24.31 -16.86 -13.46
N ILE A 268 -25.53 -16.78 -14.00
CA ILE A 268 -26.79 -16.79 -13.25
C ILE A 268 -27.51 -18.10 -13.55
N PRO A 269 -27.49 -19.08 -12.65
CA PRO A 269 -28.09 -20.40 -12.90
C PRO A 269 -29.58 -20.37 -13.20
N SER A 270 -30.36 -19.53 -12.51
CA SER A 270 -31.81 -19.46 -12.63
C SER A 270 -32.28 -19.07 -14.02
N SER A 271 -31.56 -18.21 -14.71
CA SER A 271 -31.86 -17.74 -16.07
C SER A 271 -30.92 -18.29 -17.13
N LYS A 272 -29.95 -19.13 -16.75
CA LYS A 272 -28.83 -19.59 -17.60
C LYS A 272 -28.11 -18.44 -18.31
N HIS A 273 -28.17 -17.25 -17.71
CA HIS A 273 -27.59 -16.05 -18.26
C HIS A 273 -26.14 -15.92 -17.89
N LYS A 274 -25.31 -15.44 -18.83
CA LYS A 274 -23.87 -15.22 -18.64
C LYS A 274 -23.44 -13.88 -19.18
N PHE A 275 -22.49 -13.24 -18.51
CA PHE A 275 -21.86 -12.02 -18.99
C PHE A 275 -20.40 -11.92 -18.53
N HIS A 276 -19.62 -11.17 -19.29
CA HIS A 276 -18.22 -10.89 -18.99
C HIS A 276 -18.12 -9.46 -18.48
N LEU A 277 -17.25 -9.22 -17.53
CA LEU A 277 -17.00 -7.89 -16.99
C LEU A 277 -15.50 -7.61 -17.02
N PHE A 278 -15.12 -6.47 -17.57
CA PHE A 278 -13.76 -5.93 -17.52
C PHE A 278 -13.81 -4.66 -16.70
N SER A 279 -12.92 -4.50 -15.74
CA SER A 279 -12.87 -3.29 -14.92
C SER A 279 -11.44 -2.80 -14.71
N ILE A 280 -11.30 -1.49 -14.49
CA ILE A 280 -10.07 -0.84 -14.06
C ILE A 280 -10.39 -0.17 -12.74
N GLY A 281 -9.58 -0.43 -11.71
CA GLY A 281 -9.85 0.10 -10.38
C GLY A 281 -8.60 0.28 -9.54
N LEU A 282 -8.83 0.75 -8.32
CA LEU A 282 -7.81 0.91 -7.30
C LEU A 282 -8.01 -0.15 -6.22
N PHE A 283 -6.95 -0.86 -5.89
CA PHE A 283 -6.89 -1.81 -4.79
C PHE A 283 -5.99 -1.26 -3.69
N THR A 284 -6.39 -1.44 -2.45
CA THR A 284 -5.54 -1.29 -1.27
C THR A 284 -6.05 -2.20 -0.16
N SER A 285 -5.16 -2.82 0.57
CA SER A 285 -5.46 -3.60 1.77
C SER A 285 -5.38 -2.77 3.06
N SER A 286 -4.93 -1.51 2.97
CA SER A 286 -4.68 -0.65 4.14
C SER A 286 -5.93 -0.37 4.99
N PHE A 287 -7.12 -0.48 4.41
CA PHE A 287 -8.39 -0.29 5.12
C PHE A 287 -9.11 -1.61 5.45
N SER A 288 -8.45 -2.75 5.26
CA SER A 288 -8.98 -4.05 5.65
C SER A 288 -8.50 -4.47 7.04
N LEU A 289 -9.26 -5.34 7.70
CA LEU A 289 -8.79 -6.01 8.92
C LEU A 289 -7.71 -7.03 8.53
N ASN A 290 -6.47 -6.78 8.95
CA ASN A 290 -5.35 -7.65 8.63
C ASN A 290 -5.17 -8.71 9.71
N LEU A 291 -5.25 -9.98 9.32
CA LEU A 291 -4.99 -11.13 10.18
C LEU A 291 -3.59 -11.67 9.83
N ASN A 292 -2.63 -11.39 10.70
CA ASN A 292 -1.25 -11.89 10.59
C ASN A 292 -1.14 -13.18 11.42
N TYR A 293 -0.57 -14.22 10.82
CA TYR A 293 -0.21 -15.47 11.48
C TYR A 293 1.29 -15.68 11.43
#